data_6707accd0496ed65c2d7d2beea56006b
#
_entry.id   6707accd0496ed65c2d7d2beea56006b
#
_cell.length_a   1.000
_cell.length_b   1.000
_cell.length_c   1.000
_cell.angle_alpha   90.00
_cell.angle_beta   90.00
_cell.angle_gamma   90.00
#
_symmetry.space_group_name_H-M   'P 1'
#
loop_
_entity.id
_entity.type
_entity.pdbx_description
1 polymer ?
#
loop_
_entity_poly.entity_id
_entity_poly.type
_entity_poly.pdbx_seq_one_letter_code
_entity_poly.pdbx_strand_id
1 'polypeptide(L)'
;MELWDLYDENRNLLGKTHVRGVPLQEGEYHIVTDIWLVRPDGKLLITKRHPKKIWGNMWECTGGSALAGESSKHSAARELAEEVGVVADPEELELLDTIRIKDRFVDTYVVVRNLETADLTLQAEEVIDAKFVDFTELNQIWQDNNLVPRERFLQYREALRNFVEKNKKANN
;
A
#
# COMPACT_ATOMS: atom_id res chain seq x y z
N MET A 1 16.38 2.54 13.96
CA MET A 1 15.26 3.30 14.55
C MET A 1 14.69 4.15 13.42
N GLU A 2 13.44 3.90 13.03
CA GLU A 2 12.81 4.63 11.95
C GLU A 2 12.22 5.95 12.44
N LEU A 3 12.42 6.99 11.65
CA LEU A 3 11.87 8.32 11.89
C LEU A 3 10.87 8.66 10.78
N TRP A 4 9.80 9.33 11.17
CA TRP A 4 8.78 9.87 10.26
C TRP A 4 8.85 11.40 10.26
N ASP A 5 8.59 12.02 9.13
CA ASP A 5 8.25 13.43 9.09
C ASP A 5 6.82 13.63 9.58
N LEU A 6 6.58 14.73 10.30
CA LEU A 6 5.26 15.10 10.79
C LEU A 6 4.63 16.21 9.98
N TYR A 7 3.33 16.11 9.83
CA TYR A 7 2.47 17.01 9.06
C TYR A 7 1.32 17.53 9.93
N ASP A 8 0.80 18.71 9.60
CA ASP A 8 -0.45 19.23 10.16
C ASP A 8 -1.68 18.62 9.45
N GLU A 9 -2.87 19.02 9.88
CA GLU A 9 -4.16 18.56 9.32
C GLU A 9 -4.37 18.94 7.83
N ASN A 10 -3.64 19.94 7.33
CA ASN A 10 -3.66 20.41 5.95
C ASN A 10 -2.52 19.81 5.12
N ARG A 11 -1.79 18.84 5.71
CA ARG A 11 -0.64 18.17 5.10
C ARG A 11 0.56 19.09 4.85
N ASN A 12 0.72 20.15 5.64
CA ASN A 12 1.94 20.95 5.65
C ASN A 12 2.97 20.28 6.56
N LEU A 13 4.22 20.24 6.11
CA LEU A 13 5.34 19.69 6.88
C LEU A 13 5.59 20.54 8.12
N LEU A 14 5.62 19.94 9.31
CA LEU A 14 5.86 20.62 10.58
C LEU A 14 7.35 20.89 10.87
N GLY A 15 8.27 20.41 10.03
CA GLY A 15 9.71 20.59 10.19
C GLY A 15 10.29 19.83 11.41
N LYS A 16 9.61 18.81 11.88
CA LYS A 16 10.04 17.93 12.96
C LYS A 16 9.83 16.46 12.62
N THR A 17 10.65 15.61 13.20
CA THR A 17 10.57 14.15 13.03
C THR A 17 10.04 13.47 14.28
N HIS A 18 9.53 12.24 14.13
CA HIS A 18 8.97 11.42 15.19
C HIS A 18 9.46 9.98 15.10
N VAL A 19 9.68 9.33 16.23
CA VAL A 19 10.12 7.93 16.29
C VAL A 19 8.92 7.01 16.07
N ARG A 20 9.03 6.07 15.13
CA ARG A 20 8.02 5.04 14.89
C ARG A 20 7.69 4.27 16.16
N GLY A 21 6.39 4.07 16.41
CA GLY A 21 5.89 3.32 17.56
C GLY A 21 5.64 4.15 18.82
N VAL A 22 6.01 5.43 18.84
CA VAL A 22 5.61 6.38 19.88
C VAL A 22 4.28 7.04 19.45
N PRO A 23 3.30 7.25 20.34
CA PRO A 23 2.05 7.95 20.01
C PRO A 23 2.31 9.38 19.51
N LEU A 24 1.61 9.78 18.46
CA LEU A 24 1.61 11.17 17.96
C LEU A 24 0.76 12.06 18.86
N GLN A 25 1.05 13.36 18.86
CA GLN A 25 0.21 14.33 19.53
C GLN A 25 -1.03 14.64 18.67
N GLU A 26 -2.07 15.18 19.30
CA GLU A 26 -3.25 15.64 18.57
C GLU A 26 -2.87 16.71 17.54
N GLY A 27 -3.38 16.57 16.32
CA GLY A 27 -3.06 17.47 15.21
C GLY A 27 -1.76 17.13 14.47
N GLU A 28 -1.06 16.05 14.85
CA GLU A 28 0.11 15.55 14.15
C GLU A 28 -0.23 14.31 13.32
N TYR A 29 0.28 14.29 12.11
CA TYR A 29 0.04 13.22 11.15
C TYR A 29 1.35 12.78 10.51
N HIS A 30 1.43 11.49 10.13
CA HIS A 30 2.49 10.98 9.28
C HIS A 30 1.92 10.44 7.96
N ILE A 31 2.79 10.08 6.99
CA ILE A 31 2.36 9.51 5.71
C ILE A 31 2.51 7.99 5.75
N VAL A 32 1.47 7.32 5.26
CA VAL A 32 1.45 5.88 4.96
C VAL A 32 1.12 5.72 3.49
N THR A 33 1.68 4.70 2.86
CA THR A 33 1.42 4.36 1.46
C THR A 33 0.84 2.96 1.35
N ASP A 34 -0.19 2.81 0.53
CA ASP A 34 -0.74 1.54 0.07
C ASP A 34 -0.44 1.42 -1.43
N ILE A 35 0.08 0.30 -1.90
CA ILE A 35 0.46 0.10 -3.31
C ILE A 35 -0.25 -1.14 -3.87
N TRP A 36 -1.02 -0.95 -4.93
CA TRP A 36 -1.63 -2.01 -5.70
C TRP A 36 -0.82 -2.27 -6.97
N LEU A 37 -0.15 -3.41 -7.04
CA LEU A 37 0.44 -3.89 -8.28
C LEU A 37 -0.66 -4.60 -9.08
N VAL A 38 -0.90 -4.10 -10.28
CA VAL A 38 -1.96 -4.57 -11.19
C VAL A 38 -1.31 -5.23 -12.41
N ARG A 39 -1.74 -6.42 -12.77
CA ARG A 39 -1.32 -7.08 -14.01
C ARG A 39 -2.14 -6.55 -15.20
N PRO A 40 -1.62 -6.66 -16.45
CA PRO A 40 -2.38 -6.30 -17.65
C PRO A 40 -3.70 -7.05 -17.81
N ASP A 41 -3.80 -8.30 -17.30
CA ASP A 41 -5.04 -9.09 -17.26
C ASP A 41 -6.02 -8.64 -16.16
N GLY A 42 -5.64 -7.63 -15.37
CA GLY A 42 -6.42 -7.02 -14.30
C GLY A 42 -6.40 -7.76 -12.97
N LYS A 43 -5.48 -8.71 -12.79
CA LYS A 43 -5.25 -9.30 -11.48
C LYS A 43 -4.42 -8.36 -10.60
N LEU A 44 -4.68 -8.43 -9.31
CA LEU A 44 -4.09 -7.60 -8.27
C LEU A 44 -3.19 -8.46 -7.38
N LEU A 45 -1.99 -7.98 -7.09
CA LEU A 45 -1.12 -8.62 -6.12
C LEU A 45 -1.67 -8.35 -4.71
N ILE A 46 -1.79 -9.41 -3.92
CA ILE A 46 -1.97 -9.36 -2.48
C ILE A 46 -0.88 -10.15 -1.78
N THR A 47 -0.45 -9.66 -0.63
CA THR A 47 0.58 -10.27 0.20
C THR A 47 -0.02 -10.74 1.52
N LYS A 48 0.53 -11.78 2.10
CA LYS A 48 0.08 -12.32 3.39
C LYS A 48 1.04 -11.90 4.48
N ARG A 49 0.51 -11.20 5.48
CA ARG A 49 1.28 -10.64 6.60
C ARG A 49 1.93 -11.73 7.43
N HIS A 50 3.18 -11.48 7.84
CA HIS A 50 3.88 -12.36 8.78
C HIS A 50 3.07 -12.51 10.09
N PRO A 51 2.98 -13.72 10.69
CA PRO A 51 2.16 -13.98 11.89
C PRO A 51 2.46 -13.10 13.10
N LYS A 52 3.68 -12.59 13.22
CA LYS A 52 4.12 -11.71 14.32
C LYS A 52 3.66 -10.24 14.19
N LYS A 53 3.15 -9.85 13.02
CA LYS A 53 2.64 -8.48 12.78
C LYS A 53 1.23 -8.33 13.36
N ILE A 54 0.81 -7.07 13.59
CA ILE A 54 -0.60 -6.75 13.81
C ILE A 54 -1.39 -7.25 12.59
N TRP A 55 -2.52 -7.93 12.80
CA TRP A 55 -3.29 -8.63 11.77
C TRP A 55 -2.49 -9.71 11.01
N GLY A 56 -1.61 -10.42 11.72
CA GLY A 56 -0.83 -11.52 11.15
C GLY A 56 -1.71 -12.59 10.47
N ASN A 57 -1.20 -13.19 9.42
CA ASN A 57 -1.88 -14.15 8.53
C ASN A 57 -3.04 -13.59 7.69
N MET A 58 -3.34 -12.29 7.75
CA MET A 58 -4.32 -11.65 6.87
C MET A 58 -3.67 -11.16 5.58
N TRP A 59 -4.48 -10.99 4.55
CA TRP A 59 -4.05 -10.44 3.27
C TRP A 59 -4.08 -8.91 3.28
N GLU A 60 -3.20 -8.31 2.49
CA GLU A 60 -3.11 -6.86 2.28
C GLU A 60 -2.54 -6.53 0.90
N CYS A 61 -2.61 -5.28 0.48
CA CYS A 61 -1.69 -4.75 -0.53
C CYS A 61 -0.33 -4.43 0.10
N THR A 62 0.72 -4.29 -0.70
CA THR A 62 2.04 -3.82 -0.25
C THR A 62 1.92 -2.40 0.30
N GLY A 63 2.68 -2.07 1.34
CA GLY A 63 2.69 -0.70 1.86
C GLY A 63 3.36 -0.52 3.21
N GLY A 64 3.62 0.73 3.52
CA GLY A 64 4.28 1.10 4.76
C GLY A 64 4.27 2.59 5.05
N SER A 65 5.08 3.01 6.02
CA SER A 65 5.18 4.42 6.40
C SER A 65 6.34 5.10 5.69
N ALA A 66 6.11 6.33 5.23
CA ALA A 66 7.18 7.16 4.69
C ALA A 66 8.20 7.49 5.80
N LEU A 67 9.47 7.31 5.48
CA LEU A 67 10.58 7.71 6.35
C LEU A 67 10.81 9.24 6.27
N ALA A 68 11.46 9.79 7.28
CA ALA A 68 11.80 11.20 7.30
C ALA A 68 12.66 11.57 6.06
N GLY A 69 12.25 12.61 5.36
CA GLY A 69 12.86 13.07 4.12
C GLY A 69 12.35 12.37 2.85
N GLU A 70 11.50 11.34 2.97
CA GLU A 70 10.91 10.70 1.79
C GLU A 70 9.63 11.42 1.33
N SER A 71 9.46 11.56 0.01
CA SER A 71 8.13 11.82 -0.52
C SER A 71 7.28 10.53 -0.47
N SER A 72 5.96 10.71 -0.48
CA SER A 72 5.01 9.59 -0.50
C SER A 72 5.28 8.61 -1.67
N LYS A 73 5.57 9.10 -2.88
CA LYS A 73 5.92 8.26 -4.03
C LYS A 73 7.22 7.45 -3.83
N HIS A 74 8.26 8.09 -3.27
CA HIS A 74 9.52 7.38 -2.99
C HIS A 74 9.33 6.30 -1.93
N SER A 75 8.55 6.59 -0.89
CA SER A 75 8.17 5.60 0.11
C SER A 75 7.44 4.41 -0.53
N ALA A 76 6.46 4.67 -1.40
CA ALA A 76 5.73 3.62 -2.09
C ALA A 76 6.64 2.73 -2.96
N ALA A 77 7.56 3.34 -3.73
CA ALA A 77 8.52 2.60 -4.55
C ALA A 77 9.48 1.75 -3.69
N ARG A 78 9.95 2.28 -2.55
CA ARG A 78 10.82 1.57 -1.60
C ARG A 78 10.09 0.38 -0.99
N GLU A 79 8.88 0.56 -0.46
CA GLU A 79 8.08 -0.52 0.15
C GLU A 79 7.79 -1.65 -0.85
N LEU A 80 7.48 -1.30 -2.11
CA LEU A 80 7.28 -2.29 -3.17
C LEU A 80 8.55 -3.11 -3.44
N ALA A 81 9.73 -2.46 -3.45
CA ALA A 81 11.00 -3.14 -3.65
C ALA A 81 11.39 -3.99 -2.43
N GLU A 82 11.17 -3.51 -1.21
CA GLU A 82 11.53 -4.21 0.03
C GLU A 82 10.63 -5.42 0.28
N GLU A 83 9.31 -5.28 0.22
CA GLU A 83 8.38 -6.33 0.59
C GLU A 83 8.26 -7.45 -0.46
N VAL A 84 8.31 -7.10 -1.75
CA VAL A 84 8.04 -8.06 -2.84
C VAL A 84 9.10 -8.10 -3.95
N GLY A 85 10.17 -7.32 -3.84
CA GLY A 85 11.31 -7.32 -4.78
C GLY A 85 11.01 -6.64 -6.11
N VAL A 86 9.93 -5.88 -6.23
CA VAL A 86 9.54 -5.20 -7.47
C VAL A 86 10.05 -3.77 -7.48
N VAL A 87 11.02 -3.49 -8.37
CA VAL A 87 11.56 -2.14 -8.55
C VAL A 87 10.67 -1.35 -9.50
N ALA A 88 10.27 -0.16 -9.07
CA ALA A 88 9.51 0.80 -9.87
C ALA A 88 10.14 2.19 -9.73
N ASP A 89 10.17 2.97 -10.82
CA ASP A 89 10.46 4.39 -10.73
C ASP A 89 9.26 5.05 -9.99
N PRO A 90 9.50 5.93 -9.00
CA PRO A 90 8.41 6.65 -8.33
C PRO A 90 7.45 7.34 -9.31
N GLU A 91 7.93 7.81 -10.46
CA GLU A 91 7.08 8.47 -11.47
C GLU A 91 6.15 7.52 -12.22
N GLU A 92 6.38 6.20 -12.17
CA GLU A 92 5.48 5.19 -12.72
C GLU A 92 4.28 4.89 -11.79
N LEU A 93 4.35 5.32 -10.53
CA LEU A 93 3.28 5.14 -9.56
C LEU A 93 2.19 6.20 -9.77
N GLU A 94 0.99 5.76 -10.15
CA GLU A 94 -0.18 6.62 -10.29
C GLU A 94 -0.91 6.72 -8.95
N LEU A 95 -1.13 7.95 -8.46
CA LEU A 95 -1.91 8.18 -7.25
C LEU A 95 -3.39 7.90 -7.54
N LEU A 96 -3.95 6.92 -6.83
CA LEU A 96 -5.35 6.54 -6.95
C LEU A 96 -6.24 7.35 -6.02
N ASP A 97 -5.82 7.51 -4.77
CA ASP A 97 -6.60 8.18 -3.73
C ASP A 97 -5.69 8.66 -2.57
N THR A 98 -6.17 9.66 -1.85
CA THR A 98 -5.58 10.11 -0.59
C THR A 98 -6.67 10.25 0.46
N ILE A 99 -6.52 9.57 1.59
CA ILE A 99 -7.42 9.69 2.72
C ILE A 99 -6.67 10.14 3.98
N ARG A 100 -7.37 10.90 4.85
CA ARG A 100 -6.90 11.18 6.20
C ARG A 100 -7.68 10.33 7.18
N ILE A 101 -6.98 9.52 7.95
CA ILE A 101 -7.60 8.64 8.95
C ILE A 101 -6.76 8.60 10.22
N LYS A 102 -7.38 8.87 11.37
CA LYS A 102 -6.72 8.93 12.68
C LYS A 102 -5.54 9.92 12.67
N ASP A 103 -4.34 9.43 12.79
CA ASP A 103 -3.07 10.12 12.91
C ASP A 103 -2.22 10.10 11.62
N ARG A 104 -2.85 9.84 10.45
CA ARG A 104 -2.10 9.66 9.20
C ARG A 104 -2.85 10.10 7.96
N PHE A 105 -2.08 10.48 6.95
CA PHE A 105 -2.50 10.49 5.56
C PHE A 105 -2.13 9.16 4.93
N VAL A 106 -3.04 8.56 4.18
CA VAL A 106 -2.78 7.34 3.42
C VAL A 106 -2.90 7.66 1.94
N ASP A 107 -1.80 7.55 1.23
CA ASP A 107 -1.76 7.66 -0.23
C ASP A 107 -1.82 6.26 -0.82
N THR A 108 -2.83 6.00 -1.64
CA THR A 108 -2.98 4.73 -2.35
C THR A 108 -2.49 4.89 -3.78
N TYR A 109 -1.49 4.10 -4.14
CA TYR A 109 -0.90 4.09 -5.47
C TYR A 109 -1.25 2.82 -6.23
N VAL A 110 -1.19 2.92 -7.56
CA VAL A 110 -1.26 1.78 -8.48
C VAL A 110 -0.06 1.78 -9.41
N VAL A 111 0.40 0.59 -9.78
CA VAL A 111 1.44 0.37 -10.80
C VAL A 111 1.09 -0.86 -11.60
N VAL A 112 1.28 -0.79 -12.92
CA VAL A 112 1.03 -1.94 -13.80
C VAL A 112 2.33 -2.67 -14.08
N ARG A 113 2.35 -3.99 -13.83
CA ARG A 113 3.48 -4.88 -14.12
C ARG A 113 2.98 -6.22 -14.63
N ASN A 114 3.65 -6.75 -15.64
CA ASN A 114 3.40 -8.10 -16.14
C ASN A 114 4.37 -9.07 -15.44
N LEU A 115 3.97 -9.56 -14.27
CA LEU A 115 4.76 -10.44 -13.40
C LEU A 115 3.93 -11.64 -12.96
N GLU A 116 4.63 -12.74 -12.67
CA GLU A 116 4.06 -13.90 -11.96
C GLU A 116 4.56 -13.93 -10.51
N THR A 117 3.92 -14.73 -9.67
CA THR A 117 4.37 -14.88 -8.26
C THR A 117 5.79 -15.42 -8.14
N ALA A 118 6.26 -16.19 -9.13
CA ALA A 118 7.62 -16.70 -9.17
C ALA A 118 8.69 -15.62 -9.41
N ASP A 119 8.29 -14.45 -9.91
CA ASP A 119 9.20 -13.30 -10.14
C ASP A 119 9.40 -12.45 -8.87
N LEU A 120 8.63 -12.73 -7.81
CA LEU A 120 8.67 -11.96 -6.58
C LEU A 120 9.76 -12.45 -5.64
N THR A 121 10.36 -11.52 -4.90
CA THR A 121 11.26 -11.82 -3.78
C THR A 121 10.62 -11.26 -2.50
N LEU A 122 10.07 -12.15 -1.67
CA LEU A 122 9.36 -11.75 -0.46
C LEU A 122 10.32 -11.48 0.70
N GLN A 123 10.11 -10.38 1.40
CA GLN A 123 10.80 -10.06 2.65
C GLN A 123 10.23 -10.94 3.78
N ALA A 124 10.95 -11.99 4.15
CA ALA A 124 10.43 -13.05 5.01
C ALA A 124 9.94 -12.60 6.40
N GLU A 125 10.48 -11.48 6.92
CA GLU A 125 10.09 -10.91 8.21
C GLU A 125 8.75 -10.16 8.14
N GLU A 126 8.32 -9.75 6.93
CA GLU A 126 7.13 -8.96 6.69
C GLU A 126 6.03 -9.75 6.00
N VAL A 127 6.38 -10.57 5.00
CA VAL A 127 5.48 -11.25 4.06
C VAL A 127 5.81 -12.74 4.00
N ILE A 128 4.79 -13.59 4.23
CA ILE A 128 4.95 -15.06 4.21
C ILE A 128 4.36 -15.73 2.97
N ASP A 129 3.55 -15.01 2.20
CA ASP A 129 2.91 -15.54 0.98
C ASP A 129 2.47 -14.37 0.08
N ALA A 130 2.32 -14.63 -1.21
CA ALA A 130 1.82 -13.67 -2.17
C ALA A 130 1.03 -14.36 -3.28
N LYS A 131 -0.03 -13.73 -3.78
CA LYS A 131 -0.80 -14.23 -4.92
C LYS A 131 -1.43 -13.12 -5.72
N PHE A 132 -1.74 -13.41 -6.98
CA PHE A 132 -2.55 -12.55 -7.83
C PHE A 132 -4.01 -13.01 -7.80
N VAL A 133 -4.91 -12.09 -7.52
CA VAL A 133 -6.37 -12.30 -7.43
C VAL A 133 -7.11 -11.40 -8.39
N ASP A 134 -8.24 -11.83 -8.91
CA ASP A 134 -9.15 -10.92 -9.58
C ASP A 134 -9.97 -10.08 -8.58
N PHE A 135 -10.68 -9.09 -9.09
CA PHE A 135 -11.45 -8.19 -8.22
C PHE A 135 -12.60 -8.89 -7.49
N THR A 136 -13.14 -9.98 -8.04
CA THR A 136 -14.19 -10.77 -7.40
C THR A 136 -13.64 -11.54 -6.20
N GLU A 137 -12.49 -12.21 -6.38
CA GLU A 137 -11.81 -12.90 -5.28
C GLU A 137 -11.35 -11.93 -4.20
N LEU A 138 -10.80 -10.75 -4.59
CA LEU A 138 -10.42 -9.71 -3.63
C LEU A 138 -11.59 -9.26 -2.77
N ASN A 139 -12.76 -9.05 -3.37
CA ASN A 139 -13.98 -8.71 -2.64
C ASN A 139 -14.43 -9.82 -1.68
N GLN A 140 -14.30 -11.07 -2.09
CA GLN A 140 -14.65 -12.20 -1.21
C GLN A 140 -13.71 -12.24 0.00
N ILE A 141 -12.40 -12.09 -0.21
CA ILE A 141 -11.40 -12.03 0.88
C ILE A 141 -11.73 -10.89 1.86
N TRP A 142 -12.15 -9.73 1.33
CA TRP A 142 -12.57 -8.60 2.16
C TRP A 142 -13.86 -8.89 2.93
N GLN A 143 -14.87 -9.50 2.31
CA GLN A 143 -16.13 -9.91 2.96
C GLN A 143 -15.90 -10.92 4.09
N ASP A 144 -14.95 -11.84 3.90
CA ASP A 144 -14.54 -12.85 4.87
C ASP A 144 -13.70 -12.29 6.02
N ASN A 145 -13.56 -10.97 6.13
CA ASN A 145 -12.73 -10.28 7.11
C ASN A 145 -11.24 -10.67 7.07
N ASN A 146 -10.75 -11.05 5.91
CA ASN A 146 -9.38 -11.54 5.73
C ASN A 146 -8.51 -10.58 4.87
N LEU A 147 -8.98 -9.37 4.59
CA LEU A 147 -8.23 -8.28 3.95
C LEU A 147 -8.09 -7.10 4.92
N VAL A 148 -6.87 -6.59 5.06
CA VAL A 148 -6.55 -5.44 5.93
C VAL A 148 -5.80 -4.35 5.16
N PRO A 149 -5.86 -3.10 5.59
CA PRO A 149 -6.81 -2.55 6.55
C PRO A 149 -8.22 -2.40 5.95
N ARG A 150 -9.18 -3.04 6.56
CA ARG A 150 -10.55 -3.22 6.01
C ARG A 150 -11.26 -1.90 5.68
N GLU A 151 -11.15 -0.91 6.58
CA GLU A 151 -11.85 0.37 6.42
C GLU A 151 -11.23 1.23 5.31
N ARG A 152 -9.91 1.15 5.13
CA ARG A 152 -9.22 1.89 4.06
C ARG A 152 -9.63 1.39 2.68
N PHE A 153 -9.69 0.07 2.49
CA PHE A 153 -10.07 -0.53 1.22
C PHE A 153 -11.44 -0.04 0.73
N LEU A 154 -12.41 0.14 1.64
CA LEU A 154 -13.73 0.67 1.29
C LEU A 154 -13.67 2.07 0.66
N GLN A 155 -12.75 2.92 1.09
CA GLN A 155 -12.66 4.30 0.64
C GLN A 155 -12.29 4.39 -0.84
N TYR A 156 -11.32 3.59 -1.30
CA TYR A 156 -10.78 3.65 -2.66
C TYR A 156 -11.19 2.48 -3.56
N ARG A 157 -11.97 1.54 -3.05
CA ARG A 157 -12.36 0.30 -3.75
C ARG A 157 -12.91 0.52 -5.16
N GLU A 158 -13.81 1.49 -5.33
CA GLU A 158 -14.42 1.78 -6.63
C GLU A 158 -13.43 2.42 -7.59
N ALA A 159 -12.55 3.30 -7.11
CA ALA A 159 -11.47 3.87 -7.91
C ALA A 159 -10.51 2.77 -8.39
N LEU A 160 -10.14 1.83 -7.51
CA LEU A 160 -9.31 0.68 -7.87
C LEU A 160 -9.98 -0.22 -8.92
N ARG A 161 -11.27 -0.50 -8.75
CA ARG A 161 -12.02 -1.29 -9.74
C ARG A 161 -12.03 -0.63 -11.11
N ASN A 162 -12.33 0.66 -11.16
CA ASN A 162 -12.35 1.41 -12.40
C ASN A 162 -10.97 1.44 -13.08
N PHE A 163 -9.89 1.58 -12.31
CA PHE A 163 -8.53 1.50 -12.81
C PHE A 163 -8.24 0.13 -13.45
N VAL A 164 -8.57 -0.97 -12.76
CA VAL A 164 -8.38 -2.34 -13.25
C VAL A 164 -9.16 -2.57 -14.56
N GLU A 165 -10.43 -2.17 -14.62
CA GLU A 165 -11.27 -2.35 -15.81
C GLU A 165 -10.77 -1.53 -17.02
N LYS A 166 -10.30 -0.30 -16.77
CA LYS A 166 -9.69 0.55 -17.81
C LYS A 166 -8.43 -0.10 -18.40
N ASN A 167 -7.56 -0.63 -17.55
CA ASN A 167 -6.30 -1.24 -18.00
C ASN A 167 -6.52 -2.57 -18.73
N LYS A 168 -7.50 -3.38 -18.35
CA LYS A 168 -7.89 -4.58 -19.11
C LYS A 168 -8.30 -4.26 -20.55
N LYS A 169 -9.09 -3.18 -20.75
CA LYS A 169 -9.55 -2.77 -22.07
C LYS A 169 -8.44 -2.22 -22.96
N ALA A 170 -7.41 -1.63 -22.36
CA ALA A 170 -6.28 -1.08 -23.12
C ALA A 170 -5.32 -2.16 -23.65
N ASN A 171 -5.37 -3.38 -23.08
CA ASN A 171 -4.47 -4.48 -23.41
C ASN A 171 -5.16 -5.63 -24.19
N ASN A 172 -6.45 -5.50 -24.53
CA ASN A 172 -7.24 -6.37 -25.41
C ASN A 172 -7.46 -5.70 -26.77
#